data_a439409a8894838664ce0d11c2aec5f5
#
_entry.id   a439409a8894838664ce0d11c2aec5f5
#
_cell.length_a   1.000
_cell.length_b   1.000
_cell.length_c   1.000
_cell.angle_alpha   90.00
_cell.angle_beta   90.00
_cell.angle_gamma   90.00
#
_symmetry.space_group_name_H-M   'P 1'
#
loop_
_entity.id
_entity.type
_entity.pdbx_description
1 polymer ?
#
loop_
_entity_poly.entity_id
_entity_poly.type
_entity_poly.pdbx_seq_one_letter_code
_entity_poly.pdbx_strand_id
1 'polypeptide(L)'
;MKRASGAGAQGVLSSRWFHLVVLALGSAFVLVGAFHGYIWFDESYSVAIANHSFSEIWRIGSGDVHPVLFYWALHALNLVFGQNILTYRLFTVLGSVALASLGYTHVRRDFGWKPGVLFTAFVLFIPYTAIMATEIRMYSWATFSVMLCALTAWRIACALREPAREGSVACVQKRAQGKRLLAGAPLSWWVVFALSSLASAYLHYFGAMSAFMVNLLLLIFCINRAARRRGATALGVLVMSAAIQVALYVPWLLVLVRQMGVVSNTYWANMVFPVTYIEFATYPVRTSFVHFALEGSYGAVPQVVGRVLLAATLVWLCAWAIWSLVRLVKPHVLAGERAEGGSRAATGKAAGDEDFRGRAAVGSADEVSSCSANAPDEGGELPANFAPEPESPRAQCDSLSRRFALWASRDSVVPVLCALAIYLGVFAISFSASILMDSLIVYYRYLGVAIGPLLFAAVMLLSRIRSRVLVGAACAILLSVSALNMTLLVGDFYNSDNQEALDEVRQTVDRVTQENDGKAPLVVSSDIGYISLTTLAYPDVPQTYMDWQKGNWNLAYEAYSPTLTCKNSWEEIFDGYHGPIVVLGQTQNGVMSRDVEDLSKRDGFELRESGTRYRPYERAWFTVAVIDKD
;
A
#
# COMPACT_ATOMS: atom_id res chain seq x y z
N MET A 1 17.44 11.10 -40.63
CA MET A 1 18.23 10.89 -39.41
C MET A 1 17.43 10.86 -38.10
N LYS A 2 16.26 11.48 -37.92
CA LYS A 2 15.48 11.45 -36.63
C LYS A 2 14.76 10.12 -36.29
N ARG A 3 14.55 9.20 -37.22
CA ARG A 3 13.91 7.89 -36.93
C ARG A 3 14.88 6.81 -36.39
N ALA A 4 16.14 6.87 -36.67
CA ALA A 4 17.13 5.89 -36.19
C ALA A 4 17.47 6.08 -34.70
N SER A 5 17.53 7.33 -34.20
CA SER A 5 17.80 7.63 -32.79
C SER A 5 16.69 7.18 -31.84
N GLY A 6 15.43 7.15 -32.31
CA GLY A 6 14.28 6.73 -31.51
C GLY A 6 14.18 5.22 -31.27
N ALA A 7 14.70 4.39 -32.19
CA ALA A 7 14.70 2.94 -32.06
C ALA A 7 15.75 2.46 -31.04
N GLY A 8 16.93 3.05 -31.04
CA GLY A 8 18.01 2.74 -30.09
C GLY A 8 17.61 3.08 -28.63
N ALA A 9 17.05 4.28 -28.39
CA ALA A 9 16.60 4.69 -27.07
C ALA A 9 15.45 3.81 -26.53
N GLN A 10 14.55 3.37 -27.40
CA GLN A 10 13.47 2.46 -26.99
C GLN A 10 14.00 1.07 -26.64
N GLY A 11 15.03 0.60 -27.31
CA GLY A 11 15.72 -0.66 -27.01
C GLY A 11 16.34 -0.62 -25.61
N VAL A 12 17.01 0.46 -25.23
CA VAL A 12 17.63 0.63 -23.91
C VAL A 12 16.56 0.66 -22.80
N LEU A 13 15.52 1.50 -22.92
CA LEU A 13 14.46 1.63 -21.91
C LEU A 13 13.67 0.33 -21.72
N SER A 14 13.54 -0.50 -22.76
CA SER A 14 12.87 -1.79 -22.70
C SER A 14 13.76 -2.91 -22.18
N SER A 15 15.06 -2.68 -21.98
CA SER A 15 16.00 -3.69 -21.52
C SER A 15 15.71 -4.13 -20.08
N ARG A 16 16.13 -5.34 -19.73
CA ARG A 16 16.05 -5.83 -18.34
C ARG A 16 17.05 -5.11 -17.45
N TRP A 17 18.21 -4.76 -17.99
CA TRP A 17 19.26 -4.05 -17.28
C TRP A 17 18.81 -2.65 -16.86
N PHE A 18 18.12 -1.90 -17.73
CA PHE A 18 17.55 -0.60 -17.37
C PHE A 18 16.58 -0.73 -16.18
N HIS A 19 15.72 -1.75 -16.17
CA HIS A 19 14.82 -1.98 -15.06
C HIS A 19 15.56 -2.30 -13.75
N LEU A 20 16.61 -3.13 -13.81
CA LEU A 20 17.45 -3.43 -12.64
C LEU A 20 18.20 -2.19 -12.14
N VAL A 21 18.66 -1.32 -13.03
CA VAL A 21 19.26 -0.04 -12.65
C VAL A 21 18.25 0.85 -11.93
N VAL A 22 17.00 0.96 -12.42
CA VAL A 22 15.94 1.72 -11.75
C VAL A 22 15.64 1.13 -10.36
N LEU A 23 15.57 -0.19 -10.23
CA LEU A 23 15.39 -0.86 -8.95
C LEU A 23 16.56 -0.56 -8.00
N ALA A 24 17.79 -0.67 -8.46
CA ALA A 24 18.99 -0.42 -7.64
C ALA A 24 19.09 1.05 -7.19
N LEU A 25 18.89 2.01 -8.11
CA LEU A 25 18.92 3.43 -7.79
C LEU A 25 17.78 3.83 -6.83
N GLY A 26 16.58 3.31 -7.04
CA GLY A 26 15.47 3.55 -6.14
C GLY A 26 15.67 2.91 -4.75
N SER A 27 16.27 1.71 -4.70
CA SER A 27 16.64 1.08 -3.43
C SER A 27 17.71 1.90 -2.69
N ALA A 28 18.72 2.39 -3.39
CA ALA A 28 19.72 3.29 -2.80
C ALA A 28 19.10 4.60 -2.30
N PHE A 29 18.12 5.15 -3.04
CA PHE A 29 17.41 6.36 -2.64
C PHE A 29 16.66 6.19 -1.32
N VAL A 30 15.90 5.11 -1.13
CA VAL A 30 15.17 4.89 0.13
C VAL A 30 16.13 4.53 1.28
N LEU A 31 17.27 3.90 0.99
CA LEU A 31 18.29 3.60 2.00
C LEU A 31 18.90 4.86 2.61
N VAL A 32 18.92 5.99 1.91
CA VAL A 32 19.43 7.26 2.46
C VAL A 32 18.71 7.64 3.76
N GLY A 33 17.42 7.37 3.88
CA GLY A 33 16.63 7.62 5.09
C GLY A 33 16.78 6.56 6.20
N ALA A 34 17.61 5.52 6.02
CA ALA A 34 17.67 4.39 6.94
C ALA A 34 18.83 4.43 7.96
N PHE A 35 19.88 5.21 7.69
CA PHE A 35 21.14 5.14 8.47
C PHE A 35 21.18 6.10 9.65
N HIS A 36 20.06 6.27 10.37
CA HIS A 36 20.01 7.04 11.61
C HIS A 36 19.53 6.17 12.78
N GLY A 37 19.92 6.51 14.00
CA GLY A 37 19.58 5.77 15.21
C GLY A 37 18.32 6.26 15.92
N TYR A 38 17.77 7.40 15.52
CA TYR A 38 16.62 8.01 16.18
C TYR A 38 15.33 7.27 15.82
N ILE A 39 14.45 7.14 16.81
CA ILE A 39 13.11 6.55 16.68
C ILE A 39 12.08 7.53 17.21
N TRP A 40 10.84 7.39 16.75
CA TRP A 40 9.70 8.14 17.25
C TRP A 40 8.72 7.19 17.95
N PHE A 41 7.65 7.72 18.51
CA PHE A 41 6.73 6.98 19.40
C PHE A 41 6.30 5.61 18.86
N ASP A 42 5.72 5.54 17.65
CA ASP A 42 5.26 4.24 17.12
C ASP A 42 6.40 3.25 16.87
N GLU A 43 7.59 3.74 16.50
CA GLU A 43 8.79 2.91 16.35
C GLU A 43 9.30 2.41 17.69
N SER A 44 9.22 3.25 18.75
CA SER A 44 9.61 2.85 20.10
C SER A 44 8.82 1.64 20.59
N TYR A 45 7.50 1.62 20.33
CA TYR A 45 6.68 0.46 20.64
C TYR A 45 7.13 -0.79 19.89
N SER A 46 7.42 -0.66 18.59
CA SER A 46 7.91 -1.81 17.79
C SER A 46 9.24 -2.36 18.30
N VAL A 47 10.14 -1.46 18.74
CA VAL A 47 11.44 -1.84 19.31
C VAL A 47 11.26 -2.47 20.70
N ALA A 48 10.43 -1.88 21.54
CA ALA A 48 10.17 -2.36 22.89
C ALA A 48 9.57 -3.77 22.89
N ILE A 49 8.48 -3.99 22.15
CA ILE A 49 7.78 -5.28 22.11
C ILE A 49 8.66 -6.39 21.49
N ALA A 50 9.55 -6.05 20.55
CA ALA A 50 10.46 -7.02 19.92
C ALA A 50 11.50 -7.62 20.89
N ASN A 51 11.69 -7.03 22.08
CA ASN A 51 12.59 -7.56 23.11
C ASN A 51 11.96 -8.70 23.94
N HIS A 52 10.66 -8.91 23.82
CA HIS A 52 9.94 -9.96 24.52
C HIS A 52 9.94 -11.27 23.73
N SER A 53 9.67 -12.41 24.40
CA SER A 53 9.51 -13.72 23.74
C SER A 53 8.30 -13.76 22.80
N PHE A 54 8.26 -14.73 21.87
CA PHE A 54 7.12 -14.90 20.94
C PHE A 54 5.76 -14.98 21.65
N SER A 55 5.70 -15.64 22.81
CA SER A 55 4.48 -15.78 23.61
C SER A 55 4.08 -14.47 24.30
N GLU A 56 5.04 -13.73 24.82
CA GLU A 56 4.81 -12.41 25.42
C GLU A 56 4.41 -11.40 24.36
N ILE A 57 5.04 -11.40 23.18
CA ILE A 57 4.64 -10.56 22.04
C ILE A 57 3.17 -10.83 21.68
N TRP A 58 2.73 -12.10 21.68
CA TRP A 58 1.32 -12.42 21.47
C TRP A 58 0.42 -11.82 22.56
N ARG A 59 0.80 -12.00 23.82
CA ARG A 59 0.04 -11.50 24.98
C ARG A 59 -0.01 -9.96 25.01
N ILE A 60 1.13 -9.29 24.92
CA ILE A 60 1.26 -7.83 24.95
C ILE A 60 0.56 -7.22 23.72
N GLY A 61 0.85 -7.75 22.53
CA GLY A 61 0.25 -7.31 21.28
C GLY A 61 -1.27 -7.52 21.22
N SER A 62 -1.83 -8.41 22.05
CA SER A 62 -3.30 -8.53 22.18
C SER A 62 -3.93 -7.30 22.84
N GLY A 63 -3.16 -6.48 23.55
CA GLY A 63 -3.58 -5.19 24.10
C GLY A 63 -3.33 -4.01 23.16
N ASP A 64 -2.62 -4.19 22.05
CA ASP A 64 -2.39 -3.16 21.01
C ASP A 64 -3.48 -3.23 19.92
N VAL A 65 -3.42 -2.36 18.93
CA VAL A 65 -4.33 -2.28 17.78
C VAL A 65 -3.77 -2.88 16.48
N HIS A 66 -2.67 -3.60 16.56
CA HIS A 66 -2.00 -4.20 15.40
C HIS A 66 -1.75 -5.71 15.60
N PRO A 67 -1.84 -6.53 14.51
CA PRO A 67 -1.44 -7.92 14.55
C PRO A 67 0.08 -8.10 14.77
N VAL A 68 0.48 -9.28 15.27
CA VAL A 68 1.82 -9.52 15.84
C VAL A 68 2.90 -9.99 14.88
N LEU A 69 2.58 -10.34 13.62
CA LEU A 69 3.55 -10.96 12.70
C LEU A 69 4.80 -10.10 12.48
N PHE A 70 4.63 -8.79 12.41
CA PHE A 70 5.75 -7.86 12.25
C PHE A 70 6.67 -7.87 13.48
N TYR A 71 6.10 -7.83 14.68
CA TYR A 71 6.85 -7.87 15.94
C TYR A 71 7.57 -9.20 16.14
N TRP A 72 6.95 -10.30 15.75
CA TRP A 72 7.62 -11.60 15.70
C TRP A 72 8.81 -11.64 14.76
N ALA A 73 8.70 -10.99 13.59
CA ALA A 73 9.82 -10.89 12.66
C ALA A 73 10.96 -10.04 13.23
N LEU A 74 10.65 -8.92 13.92
CA LEU A 74 11.68 -8.11 14.61
C LEU A 74 12.35 -8.90 15.75
N HIS A 75 11.58 -9.66 16.55
CA HIS A 75 12.13 -10.53 17.57
C HIS A 75 13.06 -11.60 16.99
N ALA A 76 12.67 -12.23 15.88
CA ALA A 76 13.53 -13.19 15.19
C ALA A 76 14.86 -12.56 14.72
N LEU A 77 14.84 -11.29 14.30
CA LEU A 77 16.06 -10.53 13.98
C LEU A 77 16.90 -10.29 15.24
N ASN A 78 16.27 -9.98 16.39
CA ASN A 78 16.97 -9.82 17.67
C ASN A 78 17.71 -11.06 18.10
N LEU A 79 17.14 -12.25 17.87
CA LEU A 79 17.79 -13.52 18.19
C LEU A 79 19.07 -13.75 17.36
N VAL A 80 19.17 -13.15 16.18
CA VAL A 80 20.31 -13.33 15.26
C VAL A 80 21.33 -12.20 15.37
N PHE A 81 20.86 -10.94 15.43
CA PHE A 81 21.70 -9.75 15.31
C PHE A 81 21.77 -8.90 16.60
N GLY A 82 21.03 -9.31 17.64
CA GLY A 82 20.79 -8.45 18.80
C GLY A 82 19.86 -7.27 18.48
N GLN A 83 19.50 -6.52 19.52
CA GLN A 83 18.68 -5.31 19.37
C GLN A 83 19.47 -4.23 18.61
N ASN A 84 19.02 -3.87 17.42
CA ASN A 84 19.68 -2.89 16.56
C ASN A 84 18.71 -2.16 15.66
N ILE A 85 18.62 -0.84 15.82
CA ILE A 85 17.71 0.03 15.05
C ILE A 85 17.98 -0.05 13.55
N LEU A 86 19.24 -0.07 13.14
CA LEU A 86 19.61 -0.18 11.72
C LEU A 86 19.11 -1.50 11.11
N THR A 87 19.23 -2.62 11.85
CA THR A 87 18.72 -3.93 11.39
C THR A 87 17.21 -3.87 11.15
N TYR A 88 16.45 -3.24 12.04
CA TYR A 88 15.01 -3.09 11.89
C TYR A 88 14.65 -2.21 10.69
N ARG A 89 15.35 -1.08 10.49
CA ARG A 89 15.16 -0.21 9.33
C ARG A 89 15.48 -0.91 8.02
N LEU A 90 16.59 -1.63 7.96
CA LEU A 90 16.96 -2.42 6.77
C LEU A 90 15.90 -3.50 6.48
N PHE A 91 15.31 -4.11 7.50
CA PHE A 91 14.21 -5.07 7.32
C PHE A 91 12.97 -4.39 6.72
N THR A 92 12.61 -3.18 7.16
CA THR A 92 11.48 -2.45 6.58
C THR A 92 11.77 -1.99 5.15
N VAL A 93 12.99 -1.51 4.86
CA VAL A 93 13.45 -1.19 3.50
C VAL A 93 13.35 -2.41 2.59
N LEU A 94 13.74 -3.59 3.08
CA LEU A 94 13.63 -4.84 2.31
C LEU A 94 12.18 -5.12 1.90
N GLY A 95 11.19 -4.82 2.73
CA GLY A 95 9.76 -4.92 2.39
C GLY A 95 9.38 -4.02 1.20
N SER A 96 9.87 -2.77 1.17
CA SER A 96 9.65 -1.85 0.05
C SER A 96 10.39 -2.26 -1.22
N VAL A 97 11.62 -2.76 -1.10
CA VAL A 97 12.39 -3.32 -2.24
C VAL A 97 11.71 -4.57 -2.79
N ALA A 98 11.17 -5.44 -1.91
CA ALA A 98 10.39 -6.61 -2.31
C ALA A 98 9.12 -6.19 -3.07
N LEU A 99 8.39 -5.19 -2.59
CA LEU A 99 7.23 -4.61 -3.29
C LEU A 99 7.64 -4.07 -4.68
N ALA A 100 8.70 -3.27 -4.74
CA ALA A 100 9.21 -2.71 -6.01
C ALA A 100 9.67 -3.80 -6.98
N SER A 101 10.26 -4.90 -6.47
CA SER A 101 10.69 -6.05 -7.27
C SER A 101 9.53 -6.79 -7.96
N LEU A 102 8.29 -6.66 -7.45
CA LEU A 102 7.11 -7.14 -8.15
C LEU A 102 6.92 -6.44 -9.50
N GLY A 103 7.39 -5.21 -9.64
CA GLY A 103 7.47 -4.51 -10.92
C GLY A 103 8.27 -5.29 -11.97
N TYR A 104 9.40 -5.88 -11.59
CA TYR A 104 10.25 -6.69 -12.46
C TYR A 104 9.73 -8.13 -12.62
N THR A 105 9.36 -8.78 -11.50
CA THR A 105 9.05 -10.21 -11.47
C THR A 105 7.62 -10.55 -11.90
N HIS A 106 6.66 -9.65 -11.68
CA HIS A 106 5.24 -9.85 -11.96
C HIS A 106 4.74 -8.85 -13.00
N VAL A 107 4.73 -7.56 -12.69
CA VAL A 107 4.11 -6.54 -13.55
C VAL A 107 4.76 -6.49 -14.94
N ARG A 108 6.10 -6.44 -15.02
CA ARG A 108 6.82 -6.46 -16.30
C ARG A 108 6.51 -7.70 -17.13
N ARG A 109 6.41 -8.86 -16.48
CA ARG A 109 6.24 -10.14 -17.17
C ARG A 109 4.81 -10.36 -17.65
N ASP A 110 3.83 -9.82 -16.93
CA ASP A 110 2.42 -10.07 -17.20
C ASP A 110 1.76 -8.93 -17.97
N PHE A 111 2.25 -7.68 -17.84
CA PHE A 111 1.67 -6.47 -18.43
C PHE A 111 2.63 -5.69 -19.34
N GLY A 112 3.89 -6.08 -19.40
CA GLY A 112 4.90 -5.45 -20.25
C GLY A 112 5.90 -4.58 -19.51
N TRP A 113 6.94 -4.15 -20.24
CA TRP A 113 8.09 -3.48 -19.64
C TRP A 113 7.77 -2.08 -19.08
N LYS A 114 6.92 -1.29 -19.77
CA LYS A 114 6.57 0.06 -19.34
C LYS A 114 5.88 0.08 -17.97
N PRO A 115 4.74 -0.63 -17.75
CA PRO A 115 4.13 -0.67 -16.44
C PRO A 115 5.06 -1.29 -15.38
N GLY A 116 5.92 -2.26 -15.76
CA GLY A 116 6.88 -2.83 -14.82
C GLY A 116 7.88 -1.81 -14.29
N VAL A 117 8.55 -1.07 -15.17
CA VAL A 117 9.53 -0.03 -14.78
C VAL A 117 8.86 1.11 -14.01
N LEU A 118 7.71 1.58 -14.49
CA LEU A 118 6.96 2.65 -13.80
C LEU A 118 6.50 2.22 -12.41
N PHE A 119 6.03 0.98 -12.24
CA PHE A 119 5.62 0.47 -10.93
C PHE A 119 6.81 0.47 -9.95
N THR A 120 7.96 -0.06 -10.37
CA THR A 120 9.20 -0.03 -9.56
C THR A 120 9.59 1.40 -9.17
N ALA A 121 9.58 2.32 -10.15
CA ALA A 121 9.93 3.71 -9.90
C ALA A 121 8.92 4.39 -8.95
N PHE A 122 7.62 4.20 -9.15
CA PHE A 122 6.59 4.81 -8.30
C PHE A 122 6.67 4.30 -6.86
N VAL A 123 6.87 3.00 -6.66
CA VAL A 123 7.02 2.42 -5.31
C VAL A 123 8.20 3.02 -4.56
N LEU A 124 9.35 3.26 -5.22
CA LEU A 124 10.58 3.69 -4.55
C LEU A 124 10.75 5.21 -4.49
N PHE A 125 10.12 5.96 -5.41
CA PHE A 125 10.32 7.41 -5.49
C PHE A 125 9.08 8.24 -5.10
N ILE A 126 7.89 7.65 -4.91
CA ILE A 126 6.77 8.41 -4.36
C ILE A 126 7.08 8.79 -2.90
N PRO A 127 6.93 10.07 -2.49
CA PRO A 127 7.28 10.52 -1.14
C PRO A 127 6.68 9.65 -0.04
N TYR A 128 5.40 9.34 -0.11
CA TYR A 128 4.73 8.50 0.88
C TYR A 128 5.38 7.13 1.05
N THR A 129 5.58 6.39 -0.07
CA THR A 129 6.12 5.02 -0.01
C THR A 129 7.61 5.01 0.34
N ALA A 130 8.36 6.04 -0.05
CA ALA A 130 9.77 6.18 0.30
C ALA A 130 9.98 6.37 1.81
N ILE A 131 9.08 7.11 2.47
CA ILE A 131 9.14 7.31 3.93
C ILE A 131 8.69 6.05 4.66
N MET A 132 7.56 5.46 4.26
CA MET A 132 7.09 4.20 4.84
C MET A 132 8.10 3.05 4.67
N ALA A 133 9.07 3.19 3.76
CA ALA A 133 10.14 2.22 3.59
C ALA A 133 11.11 2.17 4.78
N THR A 134 11.34 3.29 5.46
CA THR A 134 12.33 3.39 6.54
C THR A 134 11.71 3.35 7.94
N GLU A 135 10.41 3.53 8.04
CA GLU A 135 9.69 3.49 9.31
C GLU A 135 9.65 2.07 9.89
N ILE A 136 10.06 1.88 11.16
CA ILE A 136 10.07 0.56 11.84
C ILE A 136 8.64 0.16 12.18
N ARG A 137 7.83 0.00 11.13
CA ARG A 137 6.43 -0.43 11.18
C ARG A 137 6.12 -1.42 10.06
N MET A 138 5.04 -2.12 10.16
CA MET A 138 4.64 -3.22 9.27
C MET A 138 4.23 -2.79 7.84
N TYR A 139 4.11 -1.50 7.54
CA TYR A 139 3.44 -0.99 6.33
C TYR A 139 4.07 -1.48 5.02
N SER A 140 5.39 -1.48 4.90
CA SER A 140 6.10 -1.93 3.70
C SER A 140 5.82 -3.40 3.39
N TRP A 141 5.92 -4.27 4.39
CA TRP A 141 5.64 -5.70 4.26
C TRP A 141 4.17 -6.01 4.04
N ALA A 142 3.26 -5.27 4.69
CA ALA A 142 1.83 -5.40 4.48
C ALA A 142 1.44 -5.04 3.04
N THR A 143 1.94 -3.92 2.51
CA THR A 143 1.71 -3.51 1.11
C THR A 143 2.29 -4.50 0.12
N PHE A 144 3.50 -5.04 0.39
CA PHE A 144 4.10 -6.11 -0.41
C PHE A 144 3.20 -7.36 -0.45
N SER A 145 2.74 -7.82 0.72
CA SER A 145 1.90 -9.03 0.84
C SER A 145 0.56 -8.85 0.11
N VAL A 146 -0.09 -7.70 0.27
CA VAL A 146 -1.34 -7.35 -0.44
C VAL A 146 -1.13 -7.36 -1.96
N MET A 147 -0.06 -6.73 -2.42
CA MET A 147 0.20 -6.66 -3.87
C MET A 147 0.58 -8.01 -4.45
N LEU A 148 1.36 -8.82 -3.73
CA LEU A 148 1.70 -10.19 -4.12
C LEU A 148 0.44 -11.08 -4.20
N CYS A 149 -0.46 -10.97 -3.21
CA CYS A 149 -1.74 -11.64 -3.20
C CYS A 149 -2.58 -11.27 -4.44
N ALA A 150 -2.73 -9.97 -4.74
CA ALA A 150 -3.50 -9.48 -5.88
C ALA A 150 -2.92 -9.95 -7.23
N LEU A 151 -1.60 -9.85 -7.42
CA LEU A 151 -0.94 -10.29 -8.65
C LEU A 151 -1.00 -11.81 -8.84
N THR A 152 -0.92 -12.56 -7.74
CA THR A 152 -1.03 -14.03 -7.79
C THR A 152 -2.46 -14.47 -8.08
N ALA A 153 -3.47 -13.84 -7.46
CA ALA A 153 -4.87 -14.04 -7.79
C ALA A 153 -5.17 -13.77 -9.28
N TRP A 154 -4.60 -12.67 -9.81
CA TRP A 154 -4.68 -12.37 -11.24
C TRP A 154 -4.10 -13.49 -12.11
N ARG A 155 -2.92 -14.03 -11.76
CA ARG A 155 -2.30 -15.16 -12.47
C ARG A 155 -3.15 -16.42 -12.42
N ILE A 156 -3.74 -16.74 -11.26
CA ILE A 156 -4.67 -17.86 -11.12
C ILE A 156 -5.88 -17.65 -12.05
N ALA A 157 -6.52 -16.48 -12.00
CA ALA A 157 -7.65 -16.16 -12.86
C ALA A 157 -7.31 -16.27 -14.35
N CYS A 158 -6.12 -15.81 -14.76
CA CYS A 158 -5.66 -15.92 -16.14
C CYS A 158 -5.40 -17.38 -16.57
N ALA A 159 -4.83 -18.23 -15.69
CA ALA A 159 -4.64 -19.64 -16.00
C ALA A 159 -5.97 -20.40 -16.18
N LEU A 160 -7.00 -19.98 -15.45
CA LEU A 160 -8.33 -20.57 -15.49
C LEU A 160 -9.20 -20.08 -16.68
N ARG A 161 -8.77 -19.06 -17.43
CA ARG A 161 -9.47 -18.58 -18.63
C ARG A 161 -9.21 -19.50 -19.81
N GLU A 162 -10.12 -19.47 -20.80
CA GLU A 162 -9.86 -20.10 -22.09
C GLU A 162 -8.68 -19.43 -22.80
N PRO A 163 -7.92 -20.17 -23.65
CA PRO A 163 -6.83 -19.61 -24.44
C PRO A 163 -7.29 -18.39 -25.24
N ALA A 164 -6.68 -17.25 -24.97
CA ALA A 164 -6.89 -16.03 -25.75
C ALA A 164 -5.89 -16.00 -26.92
N ARG A 165 -6.31 -15.47 -28.07
CA ARG A 165 -5.45 -15.43 -29.28
C ARG A 165 -4.20 -14.54 -29.11
N GLU A 166 -4.25 -13.49 -28.29
CA GLU A 166 -3.12 -12.60 -28.01
C GLU A 166 -3.32 -11.82 -26.69
N GLY A 167 -2.21 -11.41 -26.01
CA GLY A 167 -2.24 -10.52 -24.85
C GLY A 167 -1.63 -11.07 -23.57
N SER A 168 -1.86 -10.38 -22.44
CA SER A 168 -1.32 -10.72 -21.12
C SER A 168 -1.77 -12.10 -20.62
N VAL A 169 -3.01 -12.49 -20.94
CA VAL A 169 -3.59 -13.79 -20.57
C VAL A 169 -2.82 -14.93 -21.24
N ALA A 170 -2.55 -14.84 -22.55
CA ALA A 170 -1.77 -15.86 -23.28
C ALA A 170 -0.35 -16.00 -22.71
N CYS A 171 0.30 -14.89 -22.35
CA CYS A 171 1.63 -14.92 -21.74
C CYS A 171 1.63 -15.63 -20.39
N VAL A 172 0.61 -15.39 -19.55
CA VAL A 172 0.46 -16.04 -18.23
C VAL A 172 0.14 -17.52 -18.40
N GLN A 173 -0.73 -17.90 -19.34
CA GLN A 173 -1.08 -19.30 -19.62
C GLN A 173 0.15 -20.09 -20.11
N LYS A 174 0.97 -19.52 -21.00
CA LYS A 174 2.24 -20.16 -21.41
C LYS A 174 3.17 -20.47 -20.24
N ARG A 175 3.18 -19.62 -19.20
CA ARG A 175 3.99 -19.84 -17.98
C ARG A 175 3.43 -20.93 -17.06
N ALA A 176 2.15 -21.23 -17.17
CA ALA A 176 1.53 -22.30 -16.40
C ALA A 176 1.85 -23.70 -16.96
N GLN A 177 2.23 -23.80 -18.23
CA GLN A 177 2.56 -25.06 -18.89
C GLN A 177 3.76 -25.74 -18.20
N GLY A 178 3.70 -27.07 -18.09
CA GLY A 178 4.76 -27.88 -17.47
C GLY A 178 4.85 -27.82 -15.96
N LYS A 179 3.97 -27.12 -15.25
CA LYS A 179 3.91 -27.05 -13.79
C LYS A 179 2.88 -28.03 -13.22
N ARG A 180 3.09 -28.46 -11.96
CA ARG A 180 2.08 -29.23 -11.22
C ARG A 180 0.83 -28.38 -11.04
N LEU A 181 -0.28 -28.77 -11.65
CA LEU A 181 -1.54 -28.03 -11.65
C LEU A 181 -2.47 -28.50 -10.54
N LEU A 182 -3.15 -27.56 -9.91
CA LEU A 182 -4.28 -27.76 -9.03
C LEU A 182 -5.48 -26.98 -9.60
N ALA A 183 -6.55 -27.69 -9.94
CA ALA A 183 -7.76 -27.11 -10.53
C ALA A 183 -7.52 -26.21 -11.76
N GLY A 184 -6.47 -26.48 -12.54
CA GLY A 184 -6.16 -25.75 -13.77
C GLY A 184 -5.20 -24.57 -13.63
N ALA A 185 -4.70 -24.29 -12.42
CA ALA A 185 -3.63 -23.31 -12.18
C ALA A 185 -2.46 -23.97 -11.43
N PRO A 186 -1.21 -23.46 -11.55
CA PRO A 186 -0.08 -23.99 -10.82
C PRO A 186 -0.29 -24.01 -9.31
N LEU A 187 0.01 -25.14 -8.67
CA LEU A 187 -0.10 -25.31 -7.21
C LEU A 187 0.68 -24.23 -6.45
N SER A 188 1.90 -23.89 -6.93
CA SER A 188 2.70 -22.83 -6.31
C SER A 188 2.01 -21.46 -6.27
N TRP A 189 1.13 -21.17 -7.24
CA TRP A 189 0.38 -19.91 -7.22
C TRP A 189 -0.73 -19.93 -6.16
N TRP A 190 -1.40 -21.07 -5.98
CA TRP A 190 -2.38 -21.23 -4.90
C TRP A 190 -1.73 -21.10 -3.52
N VAL A 191 -0.54 -21.70 -3.34
CA VAL A 191 0.23 -21.59 -2.08
C VAL A 191 0.68 -20.15 -1.83
N VAL A 192 1.29 -19.48 -2.82
CA VAL A 192 1.72 -18.08 -2.67
C VAL A 192 0.52 -17.16 -2.41
N PHE A 193 -0.61 -17.39 -3.09
CA PHE A 193 -1.85 -16.66 -2.86
C PHE A 193 -2.33 -16.80 -1.40
N ALA A 194 -2.42 -18.03 -0.90
CA ALA A 194 -2.90 -18.30 0.45
C ALA A 194 -1.95 -17.71 1.52
N LEU A 195 -0.64 -17.89 1.36
CA LEU A 195 0.36 -17.37 2.29
C LEU A 195 0.40 -15.84 2.28
N SER A 196 0.37 -15.21 1.11
CA SER A 196 0.38 -13.74 1.04
C SER A 196 -0.93 -13.12 1.55
N SER A 197 -2.06 -13.78 1.34
CA SER A 197 -3.36 -13.38 1.91
C SER A 197 -3.34 -13.46 3.45
N LEU A 198 -2.86 -14.57 4.01
CA LEU A 198 -2.74 -14.75 5.45
C LEU A 198 -1.72 -13.79 6.08
N ALA A 199 -0.56 -13.62 5.44
CA ALA A 199 0.46 -12.66 5.88
C ALA A 199 -0.08 -11.23 5.89
N SER A 200 -0.87 -10.83 4.87
CA SER A 200 -1.52 -9.51 4.84
C SER A 200 -2.40 -9.29 6.07
N ALA A 201 -3.16 -10.32 6.48
CA ALA A 201 -4.04 -10.25 7.64
C ALA A 201 -3.29 -10.17 8.97
N TYR A 202 -2.19 -10.94 9.12
CA TYR A 202 -1.36 -10.94 10.32
C TYR A 202 -0.37 -9.77 10.41
N LEU A 203 -0.17 -9.02 9.31
CA LEU A 203 0.65 -7.80 9.32
C LEU A 203 -0.16 -6.56 9.67
N HIS A 204 -1.41 -6.44 9.19
CA HIS A 204 -2.23 -5.24 9.43
C HIS A 204 -3.71 -5.50 9.15
N TYR A 205 -4.65 -4.90 9.92
CA TYR A 205 -6.09 -5.07 9.68
C TYR A 205 -6.55 -4.56 8.31
N PHE A 206 -5.97 -3.47 7.81
CA PHE A 206 -6.21 -3.00 6.44
C PHE A 206 -5.63 -3.95 5.39
N GLY A 207 -4.60 -4.72 5.76
CA GLY A 207 -4.12 -5.87 4.98
C GLY A 207 -5.14 -7.00 4.92
N ALA A 208 -5.80 -7.31 6.04
CA ALA A 208 -6.89 -8.28 6.08
C ALA A 208 -8.08 -7.86 5.19
N MET A 209 -8.50 -6.58 5.27
CA MET A 209 -9.54 -6.04 4.39
C MET A 209 -9.15 -6.11 2.92
N SER A 210 -7.88 -5.80 2.60
CA SER A 210 -7.35 -5.90 1.23
C SER A 210 -7.35 -7.34 0.73
N ALA A 211 -6.87 -8.28 1.54
CA ALA A 211 -6.88 -9.72 1.24
C ALA A 211 -8.32 -10.24 1.05
N PHE A 212 -9.26 -9.80 1.89
CA PHE A 212 -10.69 -10.10 1.71
C PHE A 212 -11.19 -9.63 0.34
N MET A 213 -10.90 -8.40 -0.07
CA MET A 213 -11.31 -7.88 -1.38
C MET A 213 -10.70 -8.69 -2.54
N VAL A 214 -9.44 -9.11 -2.43
CA VAL A 214 -8.79 -9.96 -3.44
C VAL A 214 -9.46 -11.34 -3.51
N ASN A 215 -9.72 -11.98 -2.35
CA ASN A 215 -10.44 -13.25 -2.27
C ASN A 215 -11.86 -13.14 -2.85
N LEU A 216 -12.58 -12.05 -2.54
CA LEU A 216 -13.94 -11.79 -3.07
C LEU A 216 -13.94 -11.65 -4.59
N LEU A 217 -13.00 -10.91 -5.17
CA LEU A 217 -12.88 -10.77 -6.63
C LEU A 217 -12.57 -12.10 -7.31
N LEU A 218 -11.67 -12.90 -6.73
CA LEU A 218 -11.35 -14.24 -7.24
C LEU A 218 -12.54 -15.20 -7.06
N LEU A 219 -13.29 -15.09 -5.97
CA LEU A 219 -14.52 -15.85 -5.72
C LEU A 219 -15.58 -15.55 -6.77
N ILE A 220 -15.88 -14.27 -7.03
CA ILE A 220 -16.81 -13.84 -8.08
C ILE A 220 -16.40 -14.42 -9.44
N PHE A 221 -15.10 -14.39 -9.76
CA PHE A 221 -14.58 -14.99 -10.98
C PHE A 221 -14.80 -16.50 -11.03
N CYS A 222 -14.51 -17.24 -9.95
CA CYS A 222 -14.68 -18.69 -9.87
C CYS A 222 -16.17 -19.11 -9.92
N ILE A 223 -17.07 -18.37 -9.26
CA ILE A 223 -18.52 -18.59 -9.32
C ILE A 223 -19.02 -18.40 -10.77
N ASN A 224 -18.65 -17.29 -11.42
CA ASN A 224 -19.04 -17.03 -12.80
C ASN A 224 -18.53 -18.12 -13.77
N ARG A 225 -17.30 -18.64 -13.52
CA ARG A 225 -16.73 -19.75 -14.27
C ARG A 225 -17.55 -21.05 -14.07
N ALA A 226 -17.90 -21.38 -12.83
CA ALA A 226 -18.70 -22.55 -12.49
C ALA A 226 -20.12 -22.47 -13.08
N ALA A 227 -20.77 -21.31 -12.97
CA ALA A 227 -22.10 -21.06 -13.54
C ALA A 227 -22.15 -21.23 -15.08
N ARG A 228 -21.03 -20.93 -15.76
CA ARG A 228 -20.88 -21.17 -17.21
C ARG A 228 -20.51 -22.62 -17.57
N ARG A 229 -20.67 -23.56 -16.64
CA ARG A 229 -20.35 -25.00 -16.79
C ARG A 229 -18.87 -25.28 -17.17
N ARG A 230 -17.94 -24.39 -16.81
CA ARG A 230 -16.50 -24.50 -17.09
C ARG A 230 -15.72 -25.21 -15.97
N GLY A 231 -16.42 -25.94 -15.11
CA GLY A 231 -15.90 -26.73 -14.00
C GLY A 231 -15.86 -25.97 -12.66
N ALA A 232 -16.29 -26.61 -11.60
CA ALA A 232 -16.36 -26.05 -10.22
C ALA A 232 -15.12 -26.32 -9.37
N THR A 233 -14.15 -27.11 -9.86
CA THR A 233 -12.96 -27.53 -9.08
C THR A 233 -12.16 -26.33 -8.56
N ALA A 234 -11.99 -25.27 -9.35
CA ALA A 234 -11.29 -24.06 -8.92
C ALA A 234 -12.04 -23.32 -7.80
N LEU A 235 -13.38 -23.32 -7.82
CA LEU A 235 -14.20 -22.78 -6.74
C LEU A 235 -14.01 -23.60 -5.45
N GLY A 236 -14.00 -24.93 -5.55
CA GLY A 236 -13.74 -25.81 -4.40
C GLY A 236 -12.35 -25.58 -3.78
N VAL A 237 -11.31 -25.43 -4.61
CA VAL A 237 -9.95 -25.12 -4.13
C VAL A 237 -9.89 -23.76 -3.44
N LEU A 238 -10.55 -22.74 -4.02
CA LEU A 238 -10.59 -21.41 -3.40
C LEU A 238 -11.31 -21.42 -2.06
N VAL A 239 -12.48 -22.06 -1.99
CA VAL A 239 -13.26 -22.18 -0.73
C VAL A 239 -12.47 -22.93 0.33
N MET A 240 -11.82 -24.05 -0.04
CA MET A 240 -10.95 -24.78 0.88
C MET A 240 -9.75 -23.92 1.35
N SER A 241 -9.10 -23.21 0.45
CA SER A 241 -8.00 -22.28 0.77
C SER A 241 -8.49 -21.18 1.73
N ALA A 242 -9.65 -20.59 1.46
CA ALA A 242 -10.24 -19.57 2.33
C ALA A 242 -10.59 -20.13 3.72
N ALA A 243 -11.17 -21.33 3.79
CA ALA A 243 -11.49 -21.99 5.05
C ALA A 243 -10.22 -22.25 5.89
N ILE A 244 -9.14 -22.72 5.27
CA ILE A 244 -7.85 -22.90 5.93
C ILE A 244 -7.29 -21.56 6.44
N GLN A 245 -7.33 -20.51 5.61
CA GLN A 245 -6.86 -19.18 6.00
C GLN A 245 -7.66 -18.63 7.19
N VAL A 246 -8.99 -18.76 7.15
CA VAL A 246 -9.86 -18.34 8.27
C VAL A 246 -9.54 -19.16 9.52
N ALA A 247 -9.44 -20.48 9.41
CA ALA A 247 -9.10 -21.35 10.56
C ALA A 247 -7.77 -20.95 11.20
N LEU A 248 -6.76 -20.65 10.39
CA LEU A 248 -5.45 -20.20 10.87
C LEU A 248 -5.51 -18.77 11.46
N TYR A 249 -6.46 -17.94 11.05
CA TYR A 249 -6.63 -16.57 11.56
C TYR A 249 -7.58 -16.49 12.77
N VAL A 250 -8.41 -17.51 13.04
CA VAL A 250 -9.36 -17.54 14.18
C VAL A 250 -8.71 -17.15 15.51
N PRO A 251 -7.51 -17.64 15.90
CA PRO A 251 -6.92 -17.24 17.18
C PRO A 251 -6.74 -15.72 17.30
N TRP A 252 -6.34 -15.05 16.20
CA TRP A 252 -6.19 -13.60 16.18
C TRP A 252 -7.54 -12.87 15.99
N LEU A 253 -8.51 -13.48 15.33
CA LEU A 253 -9.86 -12.93 15.20
C LEU A 253 -10.53 -12.77 16.56
N LEU A 254 -10.32 -13.68 17.51
CA LEU A 254 -10.80 -13.57 18.88
C LEU A 254 -10.15 -12.38 19.61
N VAL A 255 -8.86 -12.12 19.36
CA VAL A 255 -8.16 -10.92 19.87
C VAL A 255 -8.77 -9.66 19.26
N LEU A 256 -8.98 -9.63 17.95
CA LEU A 256 -9.57 -8.49 17.24
C LEU A 256 -10.94 -8.09 17.83
N VAL A 257 -11.80 -9.07 18.11
CA VAL A 257 -13.12 -8.80 18.71
C VAL A 257 -13.00 -8.08 20.07
N ARG A 258 -12.01 -8.46 20.90
CA ARG A 258 -11.73 -7.76 22.17
C ARG A 258 -11.18 -6.35 21.93
N GLN A 259 -10.24 -6.20 21.01
CA GLN A 259 -9.67 -4.90 20.66
C GLN A 259 -10.71 -3.92 20.12
N MET A 260 -11.69 -4.39 19.35
CA MET A 260 -12.80 -3.55 18.86
C MET A 260 -13.56 -2.91 20.02
N GLY A 261 -13.81 -3.63 21.12
CA GLY A 261 -14.46 -3.08 22.32
C GLY A 261 -13.63 -2.00 23.01
N VAL A 262 -12.30 -2.15 23.07
CA VAL A 262 -11.40 -1.14 23.63
C VAL A 262 -11.36 0.12 22.75
N VAL A 263 -11.15 -0.05 21.44
CA VAL A 263 -11.05 1.04 20.48
C VAL A 263 -12.34 1.86 20.43
N SER A 264 -13.51 1.24 20.44
CA SER A 264 -14.79 1.98 20.42
C SER A 264 -14.99 2.90 21.64
N ASN A 265 -14.40 2.57 22.78
CA ASN A 265 -14.58 3.32 24.02
C ASN A 265 -13.45 4.32 24.32
N THR A 266 -12.27 4.15 23.75
CA THR A 266 -11.05 4.85 24.19
C THR A 266 -10.16 5.38 23.08
N TYR A 267 -10.62 5.29 21.80
CA TYR A 267 -9.80 5.78 20.71
C TYR A 267 -9.57 7.29 20.82
N TRP A 268 -8.30 7.67 20.86
CA TRP A 268 -7.83 9.04 21.16
C TRP A 268 -8.12 10.08 20.06
N ALA A 269 -8.46 9.65 18.83
CA ALA A 269 -8.76 10.57 17.75
C ALA A 269 -10.17 11.12 17.87
N ASN A 270 -10.30 12.40 18.21
CA ASN A 270 -11.57 13.12 18.16
C ASN A 270 -12.15 13.07 16.76
N MET A 271 -13.32 12.48 16.61
CA MET A 271 -13.94 12.27 15.31
C MET A 271 -14.93 13.38 14.97
N VAL A 272 -14.56 14.22 13.99
CA VAL A 272 -15.52 15.05 13.25
C VAL A 272 -15.87 14.30 11.95
N PHE A 273 -16.79 13.36 12.04
CA PHE A 273 -17.24 12.59 10.87
C PHE A 273 -18.14 13.44 9.98
N PRO A 274 -18.02 13.40 8.62
CA PRO A 274 -17.07 12.57 7.85
C PRO A 274 -15.72 13.25 7.56
N VAL A 275 -15.47 14.48 8.03
CA VAL A 275 -14.32 15.31 7.64
C VAL A 275 -13.00 14.65 8.03
N THR A 276 -12.84 14.28 9.31
CA THR A 276 -11.61 13.63 9.81
C THR A 276 -11.37 12.28 9.11
N TYR A 277 -12.44 11.52 8.86
CA TYR A 277 -12.33 10.27 8.12
C TYR A 277 -11.75 10.49 6.71
N ILE A 278 -12.31 11.43 5.95
CA ILE A 278 -11.85 11.73 4.59
C ILE A 278 -10.40 12.22 4.60
N GLU A 279 -10.04 13.06 5.56
CA GLU A 279 -8.67 13.54 5.70
C GLU A 279 -7.67 12.39 5.91
N PHE A 280 -7.95 11.49 6.85
CA PHE A 280 -7.09 10.35 7.14
C PHE A 280 -7.09 9.33 6.00
N ALA A 281 -8.23 9.01 5.43
CA ALA A 281 -8.34 8.06 4.35
C ALA A 281 -7.65 8.52 3.06
N THR A 282 -7.63 9.82 2.79
CA THR A 282 -6.98 10.39 1.61
C THR A 282 -5.50 10.73 1.81
N TYR A 283 -5.02 10.74 3.04
CA TYR A 283 -3.64 11.08 3.40
C TYR A 283 -2.59 10.33 2.57
N PRO A 284 -2.61 8.98 2.41
CA PRO A 284 -1.59 8.27 1.65
C PRO A 284 -1.51 8.70 0.18
N VAL A 285 -2.66 9.06 -0.42
CA VAL A 285 -2.70 9.53 -1.81
C VAL A 285 -2.25 11.00 -1.91
N ARG A 286 -2.71 11.85 -1.00
CA ARG A 286 -2.32 13.26 -0.95
C ARG A 286 -0.81 13.41 -0.74
N THR A 287 -0.25 12.70 0.21
CA THR A 287 1.18 12.74 0.54
C THR A 287 2.06 12.00 -0.46
N SER A 288 1.47 11.26 -1.41
CA SER A 288 2.18 10.76 -2.59
C SER A 288 2.55 11.88 -3.58
N PHE A 289 1.83 13.01 -3.56
CA PHE A 289 2.17 14.20 -4.35
C PHE A 289 2.99 15.21 -3.54
N VAL A 290 2.55 15.50 -2.31
CA VAL A 290 3.20 16.47 -1.43
C VAL A 290 3.20 15.88 -0.01
N HIS A 291 4.37 15.50 0.44
CA HIS A 291 4.52 14.91 1.77
C HIS A 291 4.55 15.98 2.88
N PHE A 292 4.28 15.55 4.13
CA PHE A 292 4.23 16.42 5.31
C PHE A 292 5.53 17.21 5.54
N ALA A 293 6.68 16.72 5.09
CA ALA A 293 7.94 17.45 5.17
C ALA A 293 7.87 18.79 4.42
N LEU A 294 7.26 18.80 3.22
CA LEU A 294 7.01 20.03 2.48
C LEU A 294 5.92 20.88 3.15
N GLU A 295 4.87 20.26 3.68
CA GLU A 295 3.80 20.94 4.40
C GLU A 295 4.35 21.69 5.63
N GLY A 296 5.20 21.04 6.41
CA GLY A 296 5.86 21.66 7.57
C GLY A 296 6.83 22.80 7.22
N SER A 297 7.54 22.68 6.09
CA SER A 297 8.55 23.67 5.68
C SER A 297 7.97 24.88 4.94
N TYR A 298 6.88 24.71 4.19
CA TYR A 298 6.31 25.75 3.31
C TYR A 298 4.85 26.11 3.65
N GLY A 299 4.31 25.65 4.77
CA GLY A 299 3.00 26.03 5.29
C GLY A 299 1.82 25.49 4.45
N ALA A 300 0.77 26.30 4.29
CA ALA A 300 -0.49 25.88 3.68
C ALA A 300 -0.43 25.59 2.18
N VAL A 301 0.50 26.19 1.44
CA VAL A 301 0.57 26.09 -0.03
C VAL A 301 0.75 24.63 -0.50
N PRO A 302 1.71 23.83 0.02
CA PRO A 302 1.83 22.44 -0.33
C PRO A 302 0.57 21.61 -0.01
N GLN A 303 -0.12 21.90 1.08
CA GLN A 303 -1.37 21.22 1.44
C GLN A 303 -2.47 21.46 0.41
N VAL A 304 -2.65 22.71 -0.02
CA VAL A 304 -3.63 23.06 -1.05
C VAL A 304 -3.28 22.38 -2.37
N VAL A 305 -2.02 22.44 -2.80
CA VAL A 305 -1.54 21.75 -4.01
C VAL A 305 -1.80 20.24 -3.93
N GLY A 306 -1.46 19.60 -2.82
CA GLY A 306 -1.71 18.18 -2.60
C GLY A 306 -3.19 17.81 -2.68
N ARG A 307 -4.08 18.62 -2.09
CA ARG A 307 -5.55 18.42 -2.13
C ARG A 307 -6.11 18.61 -3.55
N VAL A 308 -5.63 19.60 -4.30
CA VAL A 308 -6.05 19.84 -5.70
C VAL A 308 -5.61 18.67 -6.60
N LEU A 309 -4.36 18.22 -6.48
CA LEU A 309 -3.85 17.08 -7.25
C LEU A 309 -4.58 15.78 -6.90
N LEU A 310 -4.89 15.57 -5.63
CA LEU A 310 -5.72 14.46 -5.17
C LEU A 310 -7.11 14.51 -5.83
N ALA A 311 -7.81 15.64 -5.73
CA ALA A 311 -9.14 15.80 -6.31
C ALA A 311 -9.14 15.56 -7.82
N ALA A 312 -8.18 16.15 -8.54
CA ALA A 312 -8.03 15.95 -9.98
C ALA A 312 -7.76 14.47 -10.33
N THR A 313 -6.92 13.80 -9.56
CA THR A 313 -6.61 12.37 -9.75
C THR A 313 -7.85 11.50 -9.51
N LEU A 314 -8.60 11.75 -8.44
CA LEU A 314 -9.82 11.00 -8.12
C LEU A 314 -10.89 11.20 -9.18
N VAL A 315 -11.14 12.45 -9.62
CA VAL A 315 -12.09 12.75 -10.68
C VAL A 315 -11.69 12.04 -11.97
N TRP A 316 -10.41 12.09 -12.34
CA TRP A 316 -9.91 11.41 -13.54
C TRP A 316 -10.06 9.88 -13.45
N LEU A 317 -9.72 9.26 -12.33
CA LEU A 317 -9.87 7.81 -12.11
C LEU A 317 -11.33 7.38 -12.12
N CYS A 318 -12.22 8.14 -11.48
CA CYS A 318 -13.66 7.86 -11.48
C CYS A 318 -14.26 7.99 -12.88
N ALA A 319 -13.96 9.08 -13.60
CA ALA A 319 -14.43 9.30 -14.98
C ALA A 319 -13.94 8.17 -15.90
N TRP A 320 -12.66 7.78 -15.77
CA TRP A 320 -12.10 6.67 -16.53
C TRP A 320 -12.76 5.32 -16.18
N ALA A 321 -13.01 5.04 -14.90
CA ALA A 321 -13.65 3.79 -14.45
C ALA A 321 -15.08 3.71 -14.96
N ILE A 322 -15.87 4.79 -14.83
CA ILE A 322 -17.25 4.86 -15.33
C ILE A 322 -17.28 4.66 -16.85
N TRP A 323 -16.44 5.39 -17.58
CA TRP A 323 -16.34 5.25 -19.03
C TRP A 323 -15.96 3.82 -19.46
N SER A 324 -15.01 3.18 -18.75
CA SER A 324 -14.56 1.82 -19.00
C SER A 324 -15.68 0.80 -18.74
N LEU A 325 -16.43 0.96 -17.64
CA LEU A 325 -17.59 0.12 -17.30
C LEU A 325 -18.70 0.24 -18.36
N VAL A 326 -19.06 1.47 -18.76
CA VAL A 326 -20.05 1.71 -19.80
C VAL A 326 -19.66 1.00 -21.11
N ARG A 327 -18.38 1.02 -21.48
CA ARG A 327 -17.88 0.34 -22.69
C ARG A 327 -17.82 -1.17 -22.56
N LEU A 328 -17.64 -1.72 -21.37
CA LEU A 328 -17.71 -3.17 -21.14
C LEU A 328 -19.16 -3.70 -21.22
N VAL A 329 -20.15 -2.87 -20.86
CA VAL A 329 -21.57 -3.23 -20.85
C VAL A 329 -22.24 -3.01 -22.20
N LYS A 330 -21.97 -1.91 -22.91
CA LYS A 330 -22.57 -1.56 -24.22
C LYS A 330 -22.51 -2.66 -25.30
N PRO A 331 -21.44 -3.45 -25.49
CA PRO A 331 -21.43 -4.49 -26.52
C PRO A 331 -22.48 -5.58 -26.32
N HIS A 332 -22.89 -5.82 -25.10
CA HIS A 332 -23.93 -6.83 -24.80
C HIS A 332 -25.34 -6.32 -25.07
N VAL A 333 -25.59 -5.03 -24.87
CA VAL A 333 -26.87 -4.38 -25.16
C VAL A 333 -27.07 -4.27 -26.68
N LEU A 334 -26.06 -3.83 -27.43
CA LEU A 334 -26.13 -3.74 -28.90
C LEU A 334 -26.14 -5.10 -29.61
N ALA A 335 -25.59 -6.15 -29.00
CA ALA A 335 -25.70 -7.52 -29.53
C ALA A 335 -27.10 -8.10 -29.28
N GLY A 336 -27.77 -7.75 -28.17
CA GLY A 336 -29.16 -8.10 -27.89
C GLY A 336 -30.13 -7.43 -28.87
N GLU A 337 -29.98 -6.13 -29.11
CA GLU A 337 -30.81 -5.37 -30.05
C GLU A 337 -30.63 -5.83 -31.51
N ARG A 338 -29.46 -6.28 -31.94
CA ARG A 338 -29.23 -6.87 -33.25
C ARG A 338 -29.81 -8.28 -33.38
N ALA A 339 -29.84 -9.07 -32.30
CA ALA A 339 -30.49 -10.37 -32.29
C ALA A 339 -32.02 -10.25 -32.37
N GLU A 340 -32.60 -9.25 -31.70
CA GLU A 340 -34.04 -8.98 -31.76
C GLU A 340 -34.46 -8.29 -33.07
N GLY A 341 -33.63 -7.37 -33.62
CA GLY A 341 -33.87 -6.73 -34.91
C GLY A 341 -33.72 -7.70 -36.11
N GLY A 342 -32.82 -8.68 -36.02
CA GLY A 342 -32.64 -9.72 -37.04
C GLY A 342 -33.78 -10.74 -37.08
N SER A 343 -34.42 -11.01 -35.95
CA SER A 343 -35.59 -11.89 -35.86
C SER A 343 -36.86 -11.25 -36.44
N ARG A 344 -37.00 -9.93 -36.34
CA ARG A 344 -38.18 -9.21 -36.95
C ARG A 344 -38.05 -8.95 -38.44
N ALA A 345 -36.84 -8.97 -39.01
CA ALA A 345 -36.62 -8.80 -40.45
C ALA A 345 -36.75 -10.12 -41.22
N ALA A 346 -36.66 -11.27 -40.56
CA ALA A 346 -36.80 -12.59 -41.19
C ALA A 346 -38.27 -13.09 -41.31
N THR A 347 -39.22 -12.48 -40.61
CA THR A 347 -40.63 -12.84 -40.63
C THR A 347 -41.49 -11.99 -41.59
N GLY A 348 -40.88 -11.06 -42.35
CA GLY A 348 -41.60 -10.11 -43.21
C GLY A 348 -41.47 -10.35 -44.72
N LYS A 349 -40.87 -11.45 -45.20
CA LYS A 349 -40.76 -11.76 -46.64
C LYS A 349 -40.96 -13.24 -46.92
N ALA A 350 -42.20 -13.68 -46.84
CA ALA A 350 -42.67 -14.92 -47.43
C ALA A 350 -44.14 -14.76 -47.85
N ALA A 351 -44.38 -14.03 -48.95
CA ALA A 351 -45.62 -14.14 -49.74
C ALA A 351 -45.35 -13.57 -51.15
N GLY A 352 -45.49 -14.43 -52.20
CA GLY A 352 -45.52 -14.03 -53.62
C GLY A 352 -44.27 -14.41 -54.41
N ASP A 353 -44.25 -15.40 -55.17
CA ASP A 353 -44.70 -15.76 -56.48
C ASP A 353 -44.12 -17.12 -56.95
N GLU A 354 -44.97 -17.83 -57.56
CA GLU A 354 -44.76 -19.13 -58.23
C GLU A 354 -44.05 -18.98 -59.59
N ASP A 355 -43.55 -20.14 -60.06
CA ASP A 355 -43.25 -20.54 -61.42
C ASP A 355 -41.87 -20.23 -62.01
N PHE A 356 -41.10 -21.29 -62.22
CA PHE A 356 -40.78 -21.88 -63.52
C PHE A 356 -39.85 -23.11 -63.38
N ARG A 357 -40.29 -24.13 -64.14
CA ARG A 357 -39.70 -25.46 -64.31
C ARG A 357 -38.31 -25.45 -64.95
N GLY A 358 -37.51 -26.49 -64.62
CA GLY A 358 -36.81 -27.18 -65.70
C GLY A 358 -35.46 -27.82 -65.40
N ARG A 359 -35.46 -29.17 -65.29
CA ARG A 359 -34.40 -30.14 -65.69
C ARG A 359 -32.96 -30.04 -65.20
N ALA A 360 -32.60 -31.02 -64.39
CA ALA A 360 -31.89 -32.28 -64.66
C ALA A 360 -30.47 -32.20 -65.29
N ALA A 361 -29.46 -32.73 -64.56
CA ALA A 361 -28.53 -33.86 -64.88
C ALA A 361 -27.33 -33.78 -63.94
N VAL A 362 -27.09 -34.77 -63.10
CA VAL A 362 -26.27 -36.00 -63.19
C VAL A 362 -24.82 -35.78 -63.65
N GLY A 363 -23.85 -36.22 -62.82
CA GLY A 363 -22.45 -36.52 -63.16
C GLY A 363 -21.54 -36.21 -62.02
N SER A 364 -21.23 -37.06 -61.16
CA SER A 364 -20.26 -38.13 -60.89
C SER A 364 -18.79 -37.71 -61.00
N ALA A 365 -18.17 -37.93 -59.87
CA ALA A 365 -16.87 -38.62 -59.58
C ALA A 365 -15.52 -38.06 -60.02
N ASP A 366 -14.66 -38.06 -59.02
CA ASP A 366 -13.23 -38.47 -58.96
C ASP A 366 -12.19 -37.69 -59.80
N GLU A 367 -11.16 -37.18 -59.17
CA GLU A 367 -9.86 -37.82 -59.04
C GLU A 367 -8.75 -36.86 -58.49
N VAL A 368 -7.91 -37.46 -57.72
CA VAL A 368 -6.60 -37.11 -57.19
C VAL A 368 -5.64 -36.72 -58.30
N SER A 369 -4.78 -35.71 -58.15
CA SER A 369 -3.34 -35.91 -58.33
C SER A 369 -2.46 -34.68 -58.04
N SER A 370 -1.35 -34.96 -57.38
CA SER A 370 -0.14 -34.23 -57.15
C SER A 370 0.51 -33.63 -58.41
N CYS A 371 1.27 -32.51 -58.27
CA CYS A 371 2.66 -32.35 -58.77
C CYS A 371 3.22 -30.94 -58.50
N SER A 372 4.27 -30.89 -57.83
CA SER A 372 5.61 -30.33 -57.85
C SER A 372 5.97 -29.23 -58.90
N ALA A 373 6.65 -28.23 -58.35
CA ALA A 373 7.82 -27.45 -58.81
C ALA A 373 7.93 -26.99 -60.29
N ASN A 374 8.09 -25.67 -60.44
CA ASN A 374 9.27 -25.06 -61.09
C ASN A 374 9.08 -23.53 -61.19
N ALA A 375 10.10 -22.77 -60.75
CA ALA A 375 10.30 -21.38 -61.12
C ALA A 375 10.81 -21.26 -62.59
N PRO A 376 10.57 -20.15 -63.25
CA PRO A 376 11.72 -19.31 -63.57
C PRO A 376 11.52 -17.79 -63.38
N ASP A 377 12.67 -17.18 -63.15
CA ASP A 377 13.09 -15.81 -63.15
C ASP A 377 12.64 -15.06 -64.42
N GLU A 378 12.01 -13.87 -64.25
CA GLU A 378 12.19 -12.75 -65.20
C GLU A 378 11.90 -11.41 -64.52
N GLY A 379 12.85 -10.49 -64.69
CA GLY A 379 12.84 -9.14 -64.18
C GLY A 379 11.78 -8.26 -64.88
N GLY A 380 11.11 -7.47 -64.05
CA GLY A 380 10.22 -6.40 -64.49
C GLY A 380 10.35 -5.21 -63.53
N GLU A 381 10.90 -4.12 -64.01
CA GLU A 381 11.00 -2.83 -63.34
C GLU A 381 9.63 -2.32 -62.87
N LEU A 382 9.51 -2.00 -61.57
CA LEU A 382 8.36 -1.30 -61.01
C LEU A 382 8.51 0.21 -61.18
N PRO A 383 7.53 0.92 -61.67
CA PRO A 383 7.57 2.39 -61.77
C PRO A 383 7.49 3.04 -60.37
N ALA A 384 8.49 3.90 -60.11
CA ALA A 384 8.49 4.82 -59.01
C ALA A 384 7.35 5.86 -59.17
N ASN A 385 6.56 6.03 -58.13
CA ASN A 385 5.71 7.15 -57.72
C ASN A 385 4.30 6.71 -57.34
N PHE A 386 4.17 6.26 -56.09
CA PHE A 386 2.92 6.45 -55.35
C PHE A 386 3.23 7.28 -54.10
N ALA A 387 2.97 8.58 -54.19
CA ALA A 387 2.78 9.42 -53.01
C ALA A 387 1.52 8.89 -52.28
N PRO A 388 1.56 8.69 -50.93
CA PRO A 388 0.37 8.26 -50.23
C PRO A 388 -0.67 9.40 -50.31
N GLU A 389 -1.84 9.09 -50.88
CA GLU A 389 -3.01 9.98 -50.83
C GLU A 389 -3.29 10.37 -49.38
N PRO A 390 -3.69 11.62 -49.10
CA PRO A 390 -4.10 12.06 -47.77
C PRO A 390 -5.32 11.23 -47.34
N GLU A 391 -5.16 10.43 -46.27
CA GLU A 391 -6.22 9.65 -45.67
C GLU A 391 -7.46 10.51 -45.46
N SER A 392 -8.60 10.08 -45.99
CA SER A 392 -9.87 10.77 -45.87
C SER A 392 -10.24 10.96 -44.37
N PRO A 393 -10.98 12.01 -43.98
CA PRO A 393 -11.40 12.21 -42.58
C PRO A 393 -12.15 11.01 -41.97
N ARG A 394 -12.79 10.17 -42.79
CA ARG A 394 -13.40 8.90 -42.37
C ARG A 394 -12.38 7.82 -42.02
N ALA A 395 -11.30 7.70 -42.76
CA ALA A 395 -10.21 6.76 -42.47
C ALA A 395 -9.44 7.14 -41.19
N GLN A 396 -9.28 8.44 -40.91
CA GLN A 396 -8.73 8.94 -39.67
C GLN A 396 -9.65 8.67 -38.46
N CYS A 397 -10.98 8.82 -38.61
CA CYS A 397 -11.96 8.52 -37.58
C CYS A 397 -12.02 7.01 -37.26
N ASP A 398 -11.93 6.14 -38.29
CA ASP A 398 -11.85 4.69 -38.12
C ASP A 398 -10.53 4.22 -37.48
N SER A 399 -9.43 4.91 -37.76
CA SER A 399 -8.13 4.63 -37.13
C SER A 399 -8.13 5.02 -35.63
N LEU A 400 -8.77 6.13 -35.29
CA LEU A 400 -8.98 6.57 -33.90
C LEU A 400 -9.92 5.61 -33.15
N SER A 401 -11.04 5.19 -33.75
CA SER A 401 -11.97 4.25 -33.13
C SER A 401 -11.35 2.85 -32.92
N ARG A 402 -10.56 2.35 -33.87
CA ARG A 402 -9.75 1.12 -33.69
C ARG A 402 -8.68 1.26 -32.61
N ARG A 403 -8.02 2.42 -32.53
CA ARG A 403 -7.02 2.72 -31.49
C ARG A 403 -7.66 2.78 -30.10
N PHE A 404 -8.88 3.34 -29.97
CA PHE A 404 -9.66 3.32 -28.73
C PHE A 404 -10.18 1.93 -28.37
N ALA A 405 -10.57 1.11 -29.34
CA ALA A 405 -11.02 -0.25 -29.12
C ALA A 405 -9.90 -1.17 -28.58
N LEU A 406 -8.66 -0.99 -29.08
CA LEU A 406 -7.47 -1.68 -28.57
C LEU A 406 -7.07 -1.18 -27.17
N TRP A 407 -7.30 0.09 -26.86
CA TRP A 407 -7.05 0.66 -25.53
C TRP A 407 -8.06 0.17 -24.48
N ALA A 408 -9.29 -0.07 -24.89
CA ALA A 408 -10.37 -0.63 -24.08
C ALA A 408 -10.43 -2.17 -24.14
N SER A 409 -9.37 -2.86 -24.61
CA SER A 409 -9.35 -4.31 -24.65
C SER A 409 -9.58 -4.89 -23.26
N ARG A 410 -10.41 -5.91 -23.15
CA ARG A 410 -10.85 -6.55 -21.91
C ARG A 410 -9.66 -6.94 -21.01
N ASP A 411 -8.55 -7.37 -21.62
CA ASP A 411 -7.33 -7.80 -20.92
C ASP A 411 -6.52 -6.68 -20.27
N SER A 412 -6.80 -5.43 -20.65
CA SER A 412 -6.09 -4.29 -20.12
C SER A 412 -6.91 -3.43 -19.17
N VAL A 413 -8.24 -3.49 -19.24
CA VAL A 413 -9.17 -2.75 -18.38
C VAL A 413 -9.47 -3.50 -17.09
N VAL A 414 -9.70 -4.81 -17.18
CA VAL A 414 -10.09 -5.65 -16.03
C VAL A 414 -9.08 -5.59 -14.89
N PRO A 415 -7.74 -5.74 -15.09
CA PRO A 415 -6.80 -5.67 -13.98
C PRO A 415 -6.78 -4.30 -13.29
N VAL A 416 -6.98 -3.21 -14.05
CA VAL A 416 -7.07 -1.86 -13.46
C VAL A 416 -8.33 -1.71 -12.62
N LEU A 417 -9.49 -2.17 -13.13
CA LEU A 417 -10.75 -2.14 -12.38
C LEU A 417 -10.69 -3.00 -11.12
N CYS A 418 -10.07 -4.18 -11.18
CA CYS A 418 -9.86 -5.03 -10.00
C CYS A 418 -8.97 -4.32 -8.97
N ALA A 419 -7.89 -3.69 -9.41
CA ALA A 419 -6.99 -2.96 -8.52
C ALA A 419 -7.68 -1.75 -7.84
N LEU A 420 -8.48 -0.99 -8.60
CA LEU A 420 -9.31 0.08 -8.05
C LEU A 420 -10.38 -0.47 -7.11
N ALA A 421 -11.02 -1.60 -7.43
CA ALA A 421 -12.02 -2.24 -6.59
C ALA A 421 -11.43 -2.70 -5.23
N ILE A 422 -10.16 -3.16 -5.21
CA ILE A 422 -9.48 -3.50 -3.96
C ILE A 422 -9.33 -2.24 -3.10
N TYR A 423 -8.76 -1.16 -3.63
CA TYR A 423 -8.52 0.07 -2.87
C TYR A 423 -9.83 0.71 -2.39
N LEU A 424 -10.80 0.89 -3.29
CA LEU A 424 -12.11 1.47 -2.97
C LEU A 424 -12.94 0.57 -2.06
N GLY A 425 -12.79 -0.75 -2.17
CA GLY A 425 -13.44 -1.71 -1.28
C GLY A 425 -12.92 -1.59 0.16
N VAL A 426 -11.59 -1.46 0.35
CA VAL A 426 -11.00 -1.21 1.67
C VAL A 426 -11.48 0.12 2.25
N PHE A 427 -11.52 1.17 1.41
CA PHE A 427 -12.11 2.45 1.79
C PHE A 427 -13.58 2.29 2.26
N ALA A 428 -14.41 1.61 1.48
CA ALA A 428 -15.82 1.41 1.79
C ALA A 428 -16.02 0.57 3.07
N ILE A 429 -15.24 -0.50 3.25
CA ILE A 429 -15.29 -1.35 4.44
C ILE A 429 -14.92 -0.53 5.69
N SER A 430 -13.80 0.19 5.64
CA SER A 430 -13.34 0.99 6.79
C SER A 430 -14.27 2.17 7.10
N PHE A 431 -14.87 2.78 6.08
CA PHE A 431 -15.88 3.83 6.23
C PHE A 431 -17.14 3.29 6.93
N SER A 432 -17.67 2.16 6.42
CA SER A 432 -18.85 1.53 7.00
C SER A 432 -18.62 1.06 8.44
N ALA A 433 -17.43 0.48 8.70
CA ALA A 433 -17.07 0.05 10.05
C ALA A 433 -16.92 1.23 11.02
N SER A 434 -16.37 2.37 10.57
CA SER A 434 -16.30 3.59 11.39
C SER A 434 -17.68 4.10 11.78
N ILE A 435 -18.67 4.03 10.86
CA ILE A 435 -20.07 4.38 11.18
C ILE A 435 -20.68 3.40 12.18
N LEU A 436 -20.52 2.09 11.91
CA LEU A 436 -21.15 1.05 12.75
C LEU A 436 -20.58 0.99 14.16
N MET A 437 -19.32 1.34 14.34
CA MET A 437 -18.62 1.34 15.63
C MET A 437 -18.70 2.70 16.35
N ASP A 438 -19.27 3.72 15.72
CA ASP A 438 -19.23 5.12 16.17
C ASP A 438 -17.81 5.55 16.60
N SER A 439 -16.80 5.09 15.85
CA SER A 439 -15.40 5.28 16.16
C SER A 439 -14.56 5.35 14.88
N LEU A 440 -13.56 6.22 14.86
CA LEU A 440 -12.65 6.36 13.72
C LEU A 440 -11.65 5.21 13.70
N ILE A 441 -11.90 4.20 12.87
CA ILE A 441 -10.98 3.05 12.72
C ILE A 441 -9.85 3.30 11.71
N VAL A 442 -9.87 4.42 11.00
CA VAL A 442 -8.83 4.81 10.05
C VAL A 442 -7.88 5.82 10.68
N TYR A 443 -6.59 5.67 10.42
CA TYR A 443 -5.57 6.64 10.76
C TYR A 443 -4.71 6.95 9.53
N TYR A 444 -3.97 8.05 9.53
CA TYR A 444 -3.23 8.59 8.38
C TYR A 444 -2.54 7.55 7.50
N ARG A 445 -1.96 6.51 8.07
CA ARG A 445 -1.13 5.53 7.35
C ARG A 445 -1.88 4.25 6.98
N TYR A 446 -3.03 3.97 7.59
CA TYR A 446 -3.66 2.65 7.52
C TYR A 446 -4.13 2.29 6.11
N LEU A 447 -4.75 3.23 5.39
CA LEU A 447 -5.18 3.00 4.01
C LEU A 447 -4.01 2.86 3.03
N GLY A 448 -2.82 3.30 3.44
CA GLY A 448 -1.57 3.12 2.70
C GLY A 448 -1.17 1.67 2.49
N VAL A 449 -1.63 0.74 3.32
CA VAL A 449 -1.43 -0.70 3.12
C VAL A 449 -2.06 -1.18 1.79
N ALA A 450 -3.15 -0.55 1.36
CA ALA A 450 -3.81 -0.83 0.07
C ALA A 450 -3.28 0.03 -1.09
N ILE A 451 -2.23 0.85 -0.90
CA ILE A 451 -1.72 1.76 -1.94
C ILE A 451 -1.12 1.02 -3.14
N GLY A 452 -0.57 -0.19 -2.94
CA GLY A 452 0.03 -0.99 -4.01
C GLY A 452 -0.90 -1.23 -5.21
N PRO A 453 -2.12 -1.74 -5.02
CA PRO A 453 -3.15 -1.82 -6.06
C PRO A 453 -3.47 -0.47 -6.72
N LEU A 454 -3.57 0.61 -5.96
CA LEU A 454 -3.82 1.95 -6.52
C LEU A 454 -2.68 2.42 -7.41
N LEU A 455 -1.43 2.28 -6.96
CA LEU A 455 -0.23 2.58 -7.76
C LEU A 455 -0.18 1.73 -9.03
N PHE A 456 -0.51 0.45 -8.93
CA PHE A 456 -0.60 -0.42 -10.11
C PHE A 456 -1.63 0.09 -11.11
N ALA A 457 -2.82 0.49 -10.66
CA ALA A 457 -3.83 1.07 -11.53
C ALA A 457 -3.34 2.36 -12.21
N ALA A 458 -2.77 3.29 -11.46
CA ALA A 458 -2.22 4.54 -11.97
C ALA A 458 -1.10 4.30 -13.01
N VAL A 459 -0.17 3.42 -12.72
CA VAL A 459 0.93 3.05 -13.61
C VAL A 459 0.44 2.37 -14.88
N MET A 460 -0.54 1.48 -14.78
CA MET A 460 -1.16 0.85 -15.95
C MET A 460 -1.79 1.88 -16.88
N LEU A 461 -2.42 2.92 -16.35
CA LEU A 461 -2.99 4.02 -17.13
C LEU A 461 -1.90 4.92 -17.73
N LEU A 462 -0.92 5.32 -16.92
CA LEU A 462 0.20 6.15 -17.35
C LEU A 462 1.01 5.48 -18.47
N SER A 463 1.21 4.16 -18.38
CA SER A 463 1.96 3.39 -19.39
C SER A 463 1.33 3.40 -20.79
N ARG A 464 0.05 3.76 -20.90
CA ARG A 464 -0.71 3.86 -22.16
C ARG A 464 -0.63 5.22 -22.82
N ILE A 465 -0.16 6.22 -22.09
CA ILE A 465 0.09 7.54 -22.66
C ILE A 465 1.20 7.39 -23.72
N ARG A 466 0.86 7.78 -24.95
CA ARG A 466 1.79 7.67 -26.09
C ARG A 466 2.83 8.76 -26.13
N SER A 467 2.51 9.92 -25.58
CA SER A 467 3.43 11.05 -25.53
C SER A 467 4.57 10.76 -24.57
N ARG A 468 5.76 10.55 -25.11
CA ARG A 468 7.00 10.36 -24.32
C ARG A 468 7.32 11.59 -23.49
N VAL A 469 6.96 12.78 -24.00
CA VAL A 469 7.17 14.05 -23.31
C VAL A 469 6.31 14.11 -22.03
N LEU A 470 5.02 13.77 -22.12
CA LEU A 470 4.12 13.77 -20.94
C LEU A 470 4.56 12.74 -19.89
N VAL A 471 4.92 11.52 -20.30
CA VAL A 471 5.41 10.50 -19.36
C VAL A 471 6.76 10.92 -18.76
N GLY A 472 7.67 11.46 -19.57
CA GLY A 472 8.95 11.97 -19.10
C GLY A 472 8.80 13.14 -18.12
N ALA A 473 7.89 14.09 -18.42
CA ALA A 473 7.57 15.20 -17.52
C ALA A 473 6.98 14.70 -16.18
N ALA A 474 6.05 13.75 -16.21
CA ALA A 474 5.49 13.16 -15.00
C ALA A 474 6.58 12.47 -14.15
N CYS A 475 7.49 11.71 -14.76
CA CYS A 475 8.62 11.10 -14.06
C CYS A 475 9.59 12.15 -13.50
N ALA A 476 9.89 13.21 -14.25
CA ALA A 476 10.77 14.28 -13.80
C ALA A 476 10.17 15.04 -12.59
N ILE A 477 8.88 15.36 -12.64
CA ILE A 477 8.16 15.99 -11.51
C ILE A 477 8.22 15.06 -10.29
N LEU A 478 7.91 13.77 -10.46
CA LEU A 478 7.98 12.79 -9.39
C LEU A 478 9.37 12.78 -8.73
N LEU A 479 10.43 12.65 -9.53
CA LEU A 479 11.80 12.61 -9.03
C LEU A 479 12.20 13.91 -8.33
N SER A 480 11.80 15.07 -8.86
CA SER A 480 12.10 16.38 -8.24
C SER A 480 11.41 16.54 -6.89
N VAL A 481 10.13 16.22 -6.81
CA VAL A 481 9.34 16.26 -5.56
C VAL A 481 9.91 15.27 -4.55
N SER A 482 10.26 14.06 -4.98
CA SER A 482 10.84 13.03 -4.13
C SER A 482 12.22 13.43 -3.59
N ALA A 483 13.07 13.99 -4.44
CA ALA A 483 14.39 14.46 -4.02
C ALA A 483 14.27 15.59 -2.99
N LEU A 484 13.38 16.57 -3.23
CA LEU A 484 13.13 17.66 -2.29
C LEU A 484 12.62 17.15 -0.94
N ASN A 485 11.63 16.25 -0.93
CA ASN A 485 11.14 15.63 0.31
C ASN A 485 12.25 14.87 1.05
N MET A 486 13.04 14.06 0.32
CA MET A 486 14.11 13.29 0.95
C MET A 486 15.18 14.21 1.55
N THR A 487 15.52 15.31 0.88
CA THR A 487 16.48 16.28 1.41
C THR A 487 16.01 16.89 2.74
N LEU A 488 14.73 17.27 2.82
CA LEU A 488 14.15 17.81 4.05
C LEU A 488 14.11 16.77 5.17
N LEU A 489 13.69 15.55 4.85
CA LEU A 489 13.62 14.46 5.83
C LEU A 489 14.99 14.03 6.34
N VAL A 490 16.00 13.99 5.47
CA VAL A 490 17.38 13.72 5.88
C VAL A 490 17.87 14.79 6.84
N GLY A 491 17.53 16.06 6.60
CA GLY A 491 17.79 17.15 7.54
C GLY A 491 17.19 16.91 8.93
N ASP A 492 15.94 16.47 8.99
CA ASP A 492 15.27 16.14 10.25
C ASP A 492 15.83 14.85 10.90
N PHE A 493 16.04 13.79 10.10
CA PHE A 493 16.44 12.46 10.59
C PHE A 493 17.88 12.42 11.13
N TYR A 494 18.78 13.20 10.58
CA TYR A 494 20.20 13.23 10.97
C TYR A 494 20.56 14.43 11.85
N ASN A 495 19.57 15.20 12.32
CA ASN A 495 19.81 16.33 13.20
C ASN A 495 20.20 15.86 14.62
N SER A 496 21.29 16.40 15.16
CA SER A 496 21.77 16.12 16.52
C SER A 496 20.79 16.50 17.61
N ASP A 497 19.93 17.52 17.37
CA ASP A 497 18.90 17.97 18.32
C ASP A 497 17.93 16.85 18.72
N ASN A 498 17.80 15.82 17.85
CA ASN A 498 17.00 14.63 18.17
C ASN A 498 17.53 13.89 19.42
N GLN A 499 18.84 13.87 19.63
CA GLN A 499 19.45 13.24 20.80
C GLN A 499 19.48 14.20 21.97
N GLU A 500 19.79 15.48 21.76
CA GLU A 500 19.89 16.48 22.84
C GLU A 500 18.61 16.56 23.67
N ALA A 501 17.43 16.45 23.03
CA ALA A 501 16.15 16.46 23.73
C ALA A 501 15.97 15.25 24.68
N LEU A 502 16.59 14.11 24.36
CA LEU A 502 16.59 12.94 25.24
C LEU A 502 17.67 13.03 26.31
N ASP A 503 18.86 13.50 25.94
CA ASP A 503 20.00 13.64 26.86
C ASP A 503 19.69 14.62 28.00
N GLU A 504 18.87 15.64 27.76
CA GLU A 504 18.42 16.58 28.80
C GLU A 504 17.66 15.86 29.93
N VAL A 505 16.88 14.81 29.61
CA VAL A 505 16.23 14.01 30.64
C VAL A 505 17.26 13.32 31.52
N ARG A 506 18.27 12.69 30.93
CA ARG A 506 19.33 12.01 31.70
C ARG A 506 20.14 12.97 32.56
N GLN A 507 20.54 14.09 31.96
CA GLN A 507 21.30 15.13 32.68
C GLN A 507 20.50 15.69 33.85
N THR A 508 19.19 15.92 33.67
CA THR A 508 18.32 16.42 34.73
C THR A 508 18.15 15.38 35.84
N VAL A 509 17.91 14.11 35.49
CA VAL A 509 17.81 13.03 36.49
C VAL A 509 19.09 12.86 37.28
N ASP A 510 20.25 12.84 36.60
CA ASP A 510 21.56 12.67 37.25
C ASP A 510 21.87 13.85 38.17
N ARG A 511 21.61 15.09 37.75
CA ARG A 511 21.81 16.30 38.55
C ARG A 511 20.88 16.31 39.78
N VAL A 512 19.60 16.08 39.58
CA VAL A 512 18.62 16.05 40.69
C VAL A 512 18.94 14.92 41.68
N THR A 513 19.43 13.78 41.21
CA THR A 513 19.90 12.69 42.06
C THR A 513 21.08 13.14 42.93
N GLN A 514 22.04 13.87 42.37
CA GLN A 514 23.16 14.41 43.14
C GLN A 514 22.72 15.46 44.19
N GLU A 515 21.80 16.34 43.83
CA GLU A 515 21.21 17.34 44.72
C GLU A 515 20.34 16.72 45.84
N ASN A 516 19.82 15.51 45.65
CA ASN A 516 18.95 14.79 46.58
C ASN A 516 19.67 13.64 47.30
N ASP A 517 20.92 13.86 47.72
CA ASP A 517 21.73 12.90 48.50
C ASP A 517 21.84 11.52 47.85
N GLY A 518 21.88 11.45 46.52
CA GLY A 518 22.00 10.21 45.76
C GLY A 518 20.67 9.45 45.58
N LYS A 519 19.55 10.02 45.99
CA LYS A 519 18.22 9.43 45.75
C LYS A 519 17.68 9.90 44.39
N ALA A 520 17.37 8.96 43.50
CA ALA A 520 16.82 9.28 42.20
C ALA A 520 15.44 9.97 42.35
N PRO A 521 15.16 11.00 41.51
CA PRO A 521 13.83 11.61 41.45
C PRO A 521 12.79 10.65 40.88
N LEU A 522 11.51 10.91 41.14
CA LEU A 522 10.42 10.25 40.46
C LEU A 522 10.27 10.84 39.06
N VAL A 523 10.42 10.01 38.01
CA VAL A 523 10.24 10.46 36.61
C VAL A 523 8.82 10.11 36.14
N VAL A 524 8.05 11.12 35.71
CA VAL A 524 6.64 10.95 35.37
C VAL A 524 6.23 11.66 34.07
N SER A 525 5.20 11.14 33.42
CA SER A 525 4.53 11.80 32.29
C SER A 525 3.11 11.28 32.11
N SER A 526 2.19 12.11 31.62
CA SER A 526 0.93 11.66 31.00
C SER A 526 1.02 11.59 29.46
N ASP A 527 2.20 11.87 28.91
CA ASP A 527 2.48 11.78 27.46
C ASP A 527 3.28 10.51 27.16
N ILE A 528 2.57 9.48 26.69
CA ILE A 528 3.21 8.22 26.31
C ILE A 528 4.22 8.39 25.16
N GLY A 529 4.03 9.38 24.29
CA GLY A 529 4.90 9.64 23.15
C GLY A 529 6.32 9.97 23.57
N TYR A 530 6.49 10.77 24.61
CA TYR A 530 7.83 11.14 25.11
C TYR A 530 8.40 10.08 26.07
N ILE A 531 7.65 9.68 27.08
CA ILE A 531 8.14 8.76 28.11
C ILE A 531 8.57 7.40 27.52
N SER A 532 7.92 6.94 26.46
CA SER A 532 8.30 5.70 25.77
C SER A 532 9.69 5.77 25.14
N LEU A 533 10.07 6.93 24.61
CA LEU A 533 11.40 7.16 24.03
C LEU A 533 12.48 7.19 25.10
N THR A 534 12.23 7.90 26.20
CA THR A 534 13.16 7.98 27.33
C THR A 534 13.31 6.65 28.04
N THR A 535 12.25 5.84 28.12
CA THR A 535 12.28 4.47 28.66
C THR A 535 13.24 3.57 27.89
N LEU A 536 13.27 3.67 26.56
CA LEU A 536 14.20 2.89 25.73
C LEU A 536 15.62 3.47 25.74
N ALA A 537 15.76 4.80 25.81
CA ALA A 537 17.06 5.45 25.86
C ALA A 537 17.77 5.24 27.21
N TYR A 538 17.02 5.16 28.30
CA TYR A 538 17.52 5.07 29.68
C TYR A 538 16.83 3.95 30.47
N PRO A 539 17.11 2.68 30.13
CA PRO A 539 16.44 1.53 30.77
C PRO A 539 16.79 1.35 32.24
N ASP A 540 17.82 2.01 32.73
CA ASP A 540 18.26 2.02 34.12
C ASP A 540 17.53 3.06 35.00
N VAL A 541 16.73 3.95 34.40
CA VAL A 541 15.94 4.98 35.09
C VAL A 541 14.48 4.54 35.16
N PRO A 542 13.95 4.15 36.32
CA PRO A 542 12.54 3.82 36.48
C PRO A 542 11.65 5.02 36.18
N GLN A 543 10.60 4.81 35.37
CA GLN A 543 9.70 5.86 34.90
C GLN A 543 8.26 5.46 35.13
N THR A 544 7.37 6.42 35.34
CA THR A 544 5.95 6.19 35.59
C THR A 544 5.09 6.97 34.62
N TYR A 545 4.26 6.24 33.87
CA TYR A 545 3.26 6.81 32.98
C TYR A 545 1.91 6.96 33.71
N MET A 546 1.34 8.15 33.67
CA MET A 546 -0.02 8.40 34.15
C MET A 546 -1.00 8.13 33.01
N ASP A 547 -1.67 6.98 33.07
CA ASP A 547 -2.67 6.57 32.07
C ASP A 547 -4.03 7.21 32.33
N TRP A 548 -4.26 8.37 31.69
CA TRP A 548 -5.55 9.06 31.74
C TRP A 548 -6.71 8.24 31.11
N GLN A 549 -6.40 7.17 30.35
CA GLN A 549 -7.38 6.27 29.73
C GLN A 549 -7.77 5.09 30.64
N LYS A 550 -7.47 5.18 31.94
CA LYS A 550 -7.89 4.27 33.00
C LYS A 550 -7.51 2.80 32.77
N GLY A 551 -6.32 2.56 32.31
CA GLY A 551 -5.75 1.21 32.20
C GLY A 551 -6.15 0.43 30.95
N ASN A 552 -6.86 1.01 30.00
CA ASN A 552 -7.29 0.32 28.78
C ASN A 552 -6.11 -0.13 27.89
N TRP A 553 -4.96 0.55 27.99
CA TRP A 553 -3.76 0.26 27.22
C TRP A 553 -2.62 -0.32 28.06
N ASN A 554 -2.82 -0.56 29.36
CA ASN A 554 -1.77 -1.04 30.25
C ASN A 554 -1.10 -2.32 29.73
N LEU A 555 -1.87 -3.26 29.17
CA LEU A 555 -1.31 -4.48 28.59
C LEU A 555 -0.36 -4.19 27.41
N ALA A 556 -0.69 -3.23 26.54
CA ALA A 556 0.18 -2.83 25.44
C ALA A 556 1.46 -2.16 25.97
N TYR A 557 1.34 -1.34 27.02
CA TYR A 557 2.49 -0.63 27.59
C TYR A 557 3.42 -1.53 28.42
N GLU A 558 3.02 -2.76 28.74
CA GLU A 558 3.95 -3.76 29.27
C GLU A 558 5.12 -4.05 28.32
N ALA A 559 5.04 -3.65 27.04
CA ALA A 559 6.17 -3.68 26.13
C ALA A 559 7.39 -2.93 26.65
N TYR A 560 7.21 -1.90 27.47
CA TYR A 560 8.27 -1.07 28.05
C TYR A 560 8.72 -1.53 29.45
N SER A 561 8.16 -2.63 29.95
CA SER A 561 8.55 -3.17 31.28
C SER A 561 9.96 -3.78 31.25
N PRO A 562 10.72 -3.73 32.37
CA PRO A 562 10.30 -3.25 33.70
C PRO A 562 10.51 -1.75 33.93
N THR A 563 11.07 -1.00 32.98
CA THR A 563 11.45 0.41 33.15
C THR A 563 10.24 1.32 33.30
N LEU A 564 9.13 1.04 32.57
CA LEU A 564 7.91 1.83 32.66
C LEU A 564 6.87 1.14 33.55
N THR A 565 6.33 1.90 34.50
CA THR A 565 5.17 1.50 35.30
C THR A 565 3.97 2.37 34.92
N CYS A 566 2.78 1.79 34.76
CA CYS A 566 1.56 2.52 34.47
C CYS A 566 0.70 2.69 35.74
N LYS A 567 0.20 3.90 35.96
CA LYS A 567 -0.71 4.27 37.03
C LYS A 567 -1.89 5.05 36.45
N ASN A 568 -3.05 5.01 37.12
CA ASN A 568 -4.29 5.55 36.55
C ASN A 568 -4.60 6.99 37.00
N SER A 569 -3.85 7.53 37.94
CA SER A 569 -4.03 8.91 38.41
C SER A 569 -2.76 9.47 39.02
N TRP A 570 -2.68 10.80 39.09
CA TRP A 570 -1.60 11.51 39.77
C TRP A 570 -1.60 11.24 41.27
N GLU A 571 -2.78 11.05 41.88
CA GLU A 571 -2.92 10.73 43.28
C GLU A 571 -2.27 9.38 43.62
N GLU A 572 -2.48 8.36 42.78
CA GLU A 572 -1.83 7.05 42.94
C GLU A 572 -0.31 7.11 42.75
N ILE A 573 0.19 8.01 41.89
CA ILE A 573 1.63 8.19 41.64
C ILE A 573 2.30 8.88 42.82
N PHE A 574 1.64 9.88 43.42
CA PHE A 574 2.23 10.72 44.45
C PHE A 574 1.85 10.31 45.87
N ASP A 575 1.12 9.20 46.05
CA ASP A 575 0.75 8.72 47.38
C ASP A 575 1.98 8.38 48.22
N GLY A 576 2.14 9.11 49.34
CA GLY A 576 3.27 8.95 50.24
C GLY A 576 4.63 9.38 49.66
N TYR A 577 4.69 10.00 48.48
CA TYR A 577 5.95 10.49 47.87
C TYR A 577 6.24 11.93 48.32
N HIS A 578 7.48 12.18 48.75
CA HIS A 578 8.04 13.49 49.06
C HIS A 578 9.39 13.62 48.40
N GLY A 579 9.64 14.75 47.76
CA GLY A 579 10.91 15.05 47.09
C GLY A 579 10.78 15.48 45.63
N PRO A 580 11.89 15.51 44.89
CA PRO A 580 11.92 16.02 43.51
C PRO A 580 11.28 15.05 42.52
N ILE A 581 10.53 15.64 41.58
CA ILE A 581 9.82 14.95 40.50
C ILE A 581 10.34 15.52 39.18
N VAL A 582 10.76 14.68 38.26
CA VAL A 582 11.06 15.05 36.86
C VAL A 582 9.81 14.76 36.00
N VAL A 583 9.21 15.82 35.49
CA VAL A 583 7.99 15.76 34.68
C VAL A 583 8.36 15.89 33.20
N LEU A 584 7.95 14.92 32.39
CA LEU A 584 8.17 14.90 30.94
C LEU A 584 6.87 15.23 30.21
N GLY A 585 6.95 16.01 29.13
CA GLY A 585 5.77 16.33 28.32
C GLY A 585 6.13 16.75 26.89
N GLN A 586 5.15 16.69 25.99
CA GLN A 586 5.31 17.08 24.59
C GLN A 586 4.30 18.18 24.23
N THR A 587 4.75 19.17 23.45
CA THR A 587 3.90 20.23 22.91
C THR A 587 4.23 20.52 21.44
N GLN A 588 3.26 21.16 20.75
CA GLN A 588 3.44 21.52 19.34
C GLN A 588 3.95 22.95 19.12
N ASN A 589 3.98 23.78 20.15
CA ASN A 589 4.21 25.23 20.06
C ASN A 589 5.32 25.76 20.98
N GLY A 590 6.10 24.88 21.62
CA GLY A 590 7.20 25.28 22.48
C GLY A 590 6.81 25.92 23.82
N VAL A 591 5.55 25.88 24.19
CA VAL A 591 5.11 26.27 25.52
C VAL A 591 5.28 25.11 26.51
N MET A 592 5.21 25.41 27.80
CA MET A 592 5.24 24.42 28.87
C MET A 592 4.19 23.34 28.64
N SER A 593 4.50 22.08 28.91
CA SER A 593 3.54 21.00 28.77
C SER A 593 2.41 21.14 29.80
N ARG A 594 1.25 20.63 29.43
CA ARG A 594 0.05 20.69 30.28
C ARG A 594 0.28 20.03 31.64
N ASP A 595 1.00 18.90 31.65
CA ASP A 595 1.30 18.19 32.89
C ASP A 595 2.09 19.05 33.86
N VAL A 596 3.11 19.75 33.37
CA VAL A 596 3.93 20.66 34.19
C VAL A 596 3.08 21.82 34.70
N GLU A 597 2.25 22.41 33.84
CA GLU A 597 1.36 23.50 34.23
C GLU A 597 0.31 23.06 35.28
N ASP A 598 -0.29 21.90 35.10
CA ASP A 598 -1.33 21.38 36.01
C ASP A 598 -0.73 20.95 37.36
N LEU A 599 0.45 20.32 37.36
CA LEU A 599 1.12 19.91 38.59
C LEU A 599 1.67 21.10 39.37
N SER A 600 2.25 22.09 38.71
CA SER A 600 2.80 23.30 39.39
C SER A 600 1.74 24.18 40.06
N LYS A 601 0.46 23.97 39.77
CA LYS A 601 -0.67 24.69 40.39
C LYS A 601 -1.29 23.95 41.57
N ARG A 602 -0.84 22.71 41.89
CA ARG A 602 -1.36 21.90 43.00
C ARG A 602 -0.70 22.34 44.33
N ASP A 603 -1.46 22.28 45.38
CA ASP A 603 -0.97 22.54 46.74
C ASP A 603 0.12 21.52 47.11
N GLY A 604 1.25 22.00 47.66
CA GLY A 604 2.39 21.17 48.01
C GLY A 604 3.29 20.79 46.84
N PHE A 605 3.17 21.45 45.66
CA PHE A 605 4.03 21.26 44.52
C PHE A 605 4.67 22.62 44.11
N GLU A 606 6.00 22.69 44.06
CA GLU A 606 6.73 23.87 43.67
C GLU A 606 7.55 23.62 42.40
N LEU A 607 7.33 24.40 41.33
CA LEU A 607 8.11 24.33 40.11
C LEU A 607 9.49 24.93 40.34
N ARG A 608 10.54 24.12 40.30
CA ARG A 608 11.93 24.53 40.43
C ARG A 608 12.51 25.06 39.12
N GLU A 609 12.31 24.29 38.03
CA GLU A 609 12.80 24.66 36.70
C GLU A 609 12.00 23.94 35.60
N SER A 610 12.01 24.51 34.42
CA SER A 610 11.44 23.90 33.21
C SER A 610 12.20 24.33 31.96
N GLY A 611 12.51 23.36 31.11
CA GLY A 611 13.13 23.56 29.80
C GLY A 611 12.31 22.93 28.68
N THR A 612 12.39 23.50 27.47
CA THR A 612 11.78 22.93 26.28
C THR A 612 12.81 22.81 25.16
N ARG A 613 12.83 21.68 24.47
CA ARG A 613 13.71 21.39 23.33
C ARG A 613 12.88 20.96 22.12
N TYR A 614 13.20 21.50 20.94
CA TYR A 614 12.59 21.06 19.70
C TYR A 614 13.26 19.78 19.21
N ARG A 615 12.45 18.77 18.89
CA ARG A 615 12.94 17.52 18.30
C ARG A 615 12.50 17.43 16.84
N PRO A 616 13.47 17.57 15.88
CA PRO A 616 13.16 17.63 14.45
C PRO A 616 12.45 16.40 13.91
N TYR A 617 12.75 15.22 14.42
CA TYR A 617 12.19 13.96 13.93
C TYR A 617 10.67 13.88 14.09
N GLU A 618 10.13 14.28 15.27
CA GLU A 618 8.69 14.37 15.52
C GLU A 618 8.11 15.72 15.15
N ARG A 619 8.96 16.73 14.90
CA ARG A 619 8.54 18.11 14.72
C ARG A 619 7.72 18.62 15.91
N ALA A 620 8.15 18.27 17.10
CA ALA A 620 7.50 18.59 18.35
C ALA A 620 8.50 19.16 19.37
N TRP A 621 7.99 19.85 20.36
CA TRP A 621 8.75 20.37 21.49
C TRP A 621 8.60 19.42 22.67
N PHE A 622 9.72 19.03 23.26
CA PHE A 622 9.78 18.21 24.45
C PHE A 622 10.10 19.06 25.66
N THR A 623 9.35 18.87 26.74
CA THR A 623 9.51 19.60 28.00
C THR A 623 10.07 18.66 29.05
N VAL A 624 11.10 19.11 29.75
CA VAL A 624 11.61 18.50 30.98
C VAL A 624 11.51 19.54 32.09
N ALA A 625 10.85 19.21 33.18
CA ALA A 625 10.70 20.10 34.32
C ALA A 625 11.00 19.38 35.63
N VAL A 626 11.51 20.11 36.63
CA VAL A 626 11.70 19.63 37.99
C VAL A 626 10.71 20.32 38.90
N ILE A 627 9.92 19.53 39.62
CA ILE A 627 8.92 19.98 40.59
C ILE A 627 9.26 19.32 41.92
N ASP A 628 9.32 20.10 42.99
CA ASP A 628 9.43 19.58 44.33
C ASP A 628 8.07 19.35 44.93
N LYS A 629 7.86 18.20 45.59
CA LYS A 629 6.68 17.87 46.37
C LYS A 629 7.05 17.83 47.85
N ASP A 630 6.36 18.66 48.65
CA ASP A 630 6.43 18.69 50.11
C ASP A 630 6.07 17.37 50.80
#